data_0ed447d91dc1461db8e3771d3cdfc083
#
_entry.id   0ed447d91dc1461db8e3771d3cdfc083
#
_cell.length_a   1.000
_cell.length_b   1.000
_cell.length_c   1.000
_cell.angle_alpha   90.00
_cell.angle_beta   90.00
_cell.angle_gamma   90.00
#
_symmetry.space_group_name_H-M   'P 1'
#
loop_
_entity.id
_entity.type
_entity.pdbx_description
1 polymer ?
#
loop_
_entity_poly.entity_id
_entity_poly.type
_entity_poly.pdbx_seq_one_letter_code
_entity_poly.pdbx_strand_id
1 'polypeptide(L)'
;VAEGNIRSGGFDLNGLWSPWYVEHKIFAGLRDAYRYTGNKTALVVEIQFAAWAEGILSKLDDSQIQRMLNTEFGGMNEIAADLYADTGDKRWLALYHKFYHKAIVDPLSLGQDILPGKHGNTQVPKLMGSLAHYIYTGQQSDGKAAMFFWDRVANHHSFATGGHGRNEYFGQPDKLNPMVDGRTCETCNVYNMLKMTRTLFAIQPDIRYADFHERALYNHILGSIDPTDGWVCYMVPVGQGVMHEYEQNMLDGGFTCCTGSSMESHALHAYGIYYESGDRLWVNLYAPSTAEWKAAGVNLVMDTPFPEGDSATLRLSLKSKKIFTLALRRPFWAGEGFSIKVNGETVKDLPKAGSYVEIKRTWKTGDKVTLVLPKALREEPLPDNPRRVALMWGPLVLAGDMGPEQEGRRGRGRGPDSAESAVPVFLAADQPVDKWLKPVADRPGTFRTDGVGKDKDVEFV
;
A
#
# COMPACT_ATOMS: atom_id res chain seq x y z
N VAL A 1 -32.90 -8.41 -4.56
CA VAL A 1 -31.95 -9.53 -4.64
C VAL A 1 -32.62 -10.83 -4.25
N ALA A 2 -33.17 -10.93 -3.06
CA ALA A 2 -33.78 -12.18 -2.53
C ALA A 2 -34.92 -12.78 -3.40
N GLU A 3 -35.52 -11.98 -4.27
CA GLU A 3 -36.58 -12.40 -5.22
C GLU A 3 -36.02 -12.85 -6.57
N GLY A 4 -34.69 -12.89 -6.73
CA GLY A 4 -34.02 -13.29 -7.97
C GLY A 4 -33.97 -12.20 -9.06
N ASN A 5 -34.53 -11.02 -8.81
CA ASN A 5 -34.45 -9.89 -9.72
C ASN A 5 -33.11 -9.17 -9.53
N ILE A 6 -32.17 -9.33 -10.48
CA ILE A 6 -30.85 -8.76 -10.40
C ILE A 6 -30.64 -7.79 -11.58
N ARG A 7 -30.61 -6.50 -11.25
CA ARG A 7 -30.12 -5.43 -12.11
C ARG A 7 -28.83 -4.90 -11.46
N SER A 8 -27.72 -4.98 -12.17
CA SER A 8 -26.41 -4.58 -11.66
C SER A 8 -25.65 -3.77 -12.72
N GLY A 9 -24.79 -2.87 -12.28
CA GLY A 9 -23.89 -2.11 -13.14
C GLY A 9 -23.01 -1.19 -12.31
N GLY A 10 -21.69 -1.38 -12.34
CA GLY A 10 -20.74 -0.54 -11.63
C GLY A 10 -21.03 -0.49 -10.11
N PHE A 11 -21.68 0.55 -9.68
CA PHE A 11 -22.02 0.79 -8.27
C PHE A 11 -23.51 0.63 -7.96
N ASP A 12 -24.34 0.28 -8.94
CA ASP A 12 -25.79 0.09 -8.74
C ASP A 12 -26.15 -1.40 -8.64
N LEU A 13 -26.86 -1.76 -7.58
CA LEU A 13 -27.55 -3.04 -7.43
C LEU A 13 -29.02 -2.76 -7.09
N ASN A 14 -29.91 -2.96 -8.08
CA ASN A 14 -31.34 -2.76 -7.95
C ASN A 14 -31.74 -1.34 -7.47
N GLY A 15 -31.01 -0.31 -7.88
CA GLY A 15 -31.27 1.08 -7.49
C GLY A 15 -30.59 1.51 -6.18
N LEU A 16 -29.82 0.62 -5.56
CA LEU A 16 -29.03 0.94 -4.35
C LEU A 16 -27.54 1.00 -4.67
N TRP A 17 -26.86 1.99 -4.10
CA TRP A 17 -25.43 2.14 -4.25
C TRP A 17 -24.69 1.05 -3.47
N SER A 18 -24.01 0.16 -4.20
CA SER A 18 -23.06 -0.85 -3.69
C SER A 18 -23.41 -1.49 -2.33
N PRO A 19 -24.63 -2.07 -2.13
CA PRO A 19 -25.06 -2.49 -0.79
C PRO A 19 -24.13 -3.51 -0.15
N TRP A 20 -23.62 -4.50 -0.91
CA TRP A 20 -22.68 -5.49 -0.36
C TRP A 20 -21.32 -4.88 0.05
N TYR A 21 -20.90 -3.79 -0.57
CA TYR A 21 -19.72 -3.03 -0.12
C TYR A 21 -19.96 -2.40 1.26
N VAL A 22 -21.14 -1.84 1.49
CA VAL A 22 -21.51 -1.26 2.80
C VAL A 22 -21.56 -2.36 3.86
N GLU A 23 -22.23 -3.48 3.57
CA GLU A 23 -22.30 -4.64 4.47
C GLU A 23 -20.91 -5.19 4.80
N HIS A 24 -20.00 -5.25 3.82
CA HIS A 24 -18.61 -5.66 4.05
C HIS A 24 -17.96 -4.85 5.17
N LYS A 25 -18.18 -3.53 5.22
CA LYS A 25 -17.55 -2.68 6.26
C LYS A 25 -18.08 -3.01 7.66
N ILE A 26 -19.35 -3.36 7.78
CA ILE A 26 -19.93 -3.81 9.06
C ILE A 26 -19.31 -5.15 9.49
N PHE A 27 -19.21 -6.10 8.58
CA PHE A 27 -18.53 -7.37 8.84
C PHE A 27 -17.09 -7.19 9.28
N ALA A 28 -16.29 -6.40 8.54
CA ALA A 28 -14.90 -6.13 8.87
C ALA A 28 -14.77 -5.53 10.28
N GLY A 29 -15.61 -4.56 10.63
CA GLY A 29 -15.61 -3.96 11.97
C GLY A 29 -15.99 -4.95 13.08
N LEU A 30 -16.96 -5.83 12.84
CA LEU A 30 -17.34 -6.89 13.79
C LEU A 30 -16.20 -7.88 14.01
N ARG A 31 -15.55 -8.31 12.93
CA ARG A 31 -14.38 -9.19 13.01
C ARG A 31 -13.22 -8.54 13.77
N ASP A 32 -12.90 -7.29 13.47
CA ASP A 32 -11.84 -6.57 14.16
C ASP A 32 -12.15 -6.39 15.66
N ALA A 33 -13.39 -6.09 16.02
CA ALA A 33 -13.83 -6.06 17.41
C ALA A 33 -13.63 -7.42 18.09
N TYR A 34 -13.93 -8.53 17.42
CA TYR A 34 -13.65 -9.87 17.94
C TYR A 34 -12.14 -10.14 18.06
N ARG A 35 -11.37 -9.92 17.00
CA ARG A 35 -9.97 -10.34 16.90
C ARG A 35 -9.04 -9.49 17.78
N TYR A 36 -9.25 -8.18 17.83
CA TYR A 36 -8.33 -7.26 18.53
C TYR A 36 -8.74 -6.97 19.96
N THR A 37 -10.03 -7.12 20.31
CA THR A 37 -10.50 -6.85 21.68
C THR A 37 -10.99 -8.09 22.43
N GLY A 38 -11.12 -9.24 21.75
CA GLY A 38 -11.69 -10.46 22.32
C GLY A 38 -13.20 -10.42 22.50
N ASN A 39 -13.90 -9.46 21.88
CA ASN A 39 -15.35 -9.28 22.02
C ASN A 39 -16.14 -10.45 21.35
N LYS A 40 -16.54 -11.42 22.14
CA LYS A 40 -17.26 -12.60 21.64
C LYS A 40 -18.68 -12.27 21.13
N THR A 41 -19.30 -11.19 21.62
CA THR A 41 -20.60 -10.74 21.11
C THR A 41 -20.48 -10.28 19.66
N ALA A 42 -19.39 -9.63 19.29
CA ALA A 42 -19.13 -9.23 17.90
C ALA A 42 -19.10 -10.44 16.95
N LEU A 43 -18.43 -11.54 17.34
CA LEU A 43 -18.43 -12.78 16.55
C LEU A 43 -19.85 -13.39 16.44
N VAL A 44 -20.63 -13.39 17.53
CA VAL A 44 -22.01 -13.89 17.48
C VAL A 44 -22.88 -13.08 16.52
N VAL A 45 -22.75 -11.74 16.55
CA VAL A 45 -23.47 -10.86 15.62
C VAL A 45 -23.00 -11.09 14.17
N GLU A 46 -21.70 -11.23 13.95
CA GLU A 46 -21.13 -11.51 12.63
C GLU A 46 -21.67 -12.83 12.05
N ILE A 47 -21.73 -13.90 12.84
CA ILE A 47 -22.29 -15.19 12.43
C ILE A 47 -23.76 -15.06 12.03
N GLN A 48 -24.56 -14.34 12.82
CA GLN A 48 -25.99 -14.12 12.52
C GLN A 48 -26.17 -13.29 11.25
N PHE A 49 -25.32 -12.29 11.06
CA PHE A 49 -25.33 -11.44 9.88
C PHE A 49 -24.91 -12.22 8.62
N ALA A 50 -23.91 -13.10 8.73
CA ALA A 50 -23.52 -14.00 7.65
C ALA A 50 -24.63 -15.01 7.29
N ALA A 51 -25.35 -15.53 8.28
CA ALA A 51 -26.50 -16.40 8.05
C ALA A 51 -27.64 -15.68 7.33
N TRP A 52 -27.85 -14.38 7.62
CA TRP A 52 -28.80 -13.55 6.88
C TRP A 52 -28.37 -13.40 5.41
N ALA A 53 -27.09 -13.08 5.13
CA ALA A 53 -26.56 -12.97 3.78
C ALA A 53 -26.70 -14.30 3.02
N GLU A 54 -26.34 -15.42 3.64
CA GLU A 54 -26.53 -16.77 3.10
C GLU A 54 -27.98 -17.04 2.73
N GLY A 55 -28.92 -16.69 3.61
CA GLY A 55 -30.37 -16.86 3.38
C GLY A 55 -30.89 -16.09 2.15
N ILE A 56 -30.32 -14.94 1.85
CA ILE A 56 -30.60 -14.18 0.62
C ILE A 56 -30.01 -14.89 -0.61
N LEU A 57 -28.71 -15.25 -0.54
CA LEU A 57 -27.93 -15.74 -1.69
C LEU A 57 -28.23 -17.19 -2.03
N SER A 58 -28.74 -18.00 -1.10
CA SER A 58 -29.12 -19.40 -1.34
C SER A 58 -30.26 -19.55 -2.35
N LYS A 59 -31.07 -18.50 -2.53
CA LYS A 59 -32.19 -18.47 -3.50
C LYS A 59 -31.78 -18.15 -4.91
N LEU A 60 -30.51 -17.74 -5.13
CA LEU A 60 -30.01 -17.32 -6.43
C LEU A 60 -29.25 -18.45 -7.13
N ASP A 61 -29.48 -18.60 -8.42
CA ASP A 61 -28.66 -19.44 -9.29
C ASP A 61 -27.31 -18.78 -9.61
N ASP A 62 -26.41 -19.55 -10.22
CA ASP A 62 -25.05 -19.08 -10.56
C ASP A 62 -25.05 -17.86 -11.49
N SER A 63 -25.96 -17.81 -12.45
CA SER A 63 -26.04 -16.67 -13.40
C SER A 63 -26.48 -15.40 -12.67
N GLN A 64 -27.44 -15.51 -11.77
CA GLN A 64 -27.91 -14.39 -10.93
C GLN A 64 -26.81 -13.91 -9.99
N ILE A 65 -26.07 -14.84 -9.37
CA ILE A 65 -24.91 -14.54 -8.52
C ILE A 65 -23.85 -13.78 -9.34
N GLN A 66 -23.39 -14.31 -10.47
CA GLN A 66 -22.35 -13.65 -11.27
C GLN A 66 -22.80 -12.29 -11.81
N ARG A 67 -24.08 -12.10 -12.12
CA ARG A 67 -24.65 -10.81 -12.48
C ARG A 67 -24.63 -9.82 -11.31
N MET A 68 -25.00 -10.26 -10.11
CA MET A 68 -24.91 -9.45 -8.88
C MET A 68 -23.46 -8.98 -8.62
N LEU A 69 -22.47 -9.85 -8.83
CA LEU A 69 -21.05 -9.56 -8.58
C LEU A 69 -20.43 -8.56 -9.58
N ASN A 70 -21.15 -8.16 -10.64
CA ASN A 70 -20.74 -7.04 -11.49
C ASN A 70 -20.86 -5.69 -10.77
N THR A 71 -21.63 -5.61 -9.67
CA THR A 71 -21.64 -4.46 -8.78
C THR A 71 -20.51 -4.60 -7.75
N GLU A 72 -19.95 -3.48 -7.29
CA GLU A 72 -18.96 -3.48 -6.23
C GLU A 72 -19.51 -4.13 -4.95
N PHE A 73 -18.75 -5.07 -4.39
CA PHE A 73 -19.14 -5.81 -3.18
C PHE A 73 -18.06 -5.85 -2.09
N GLY A 74 -17.02 -5.02 -2.24
CA GLY A 74 -15.90 -4.97 -1.30
C GLY A 74 -15.22 -6.33 -1.14
N GLY A 75 -14.88 -6.66 0.09
CA GLY A 75 -14.26 -7.93 0.49
C GLY A 75 -15.22 -8.94 1.09
N MET A 76 -16.47 -9.05 0.61
CA MET A 76 -17.42 -10.04 1.15
C MET A 76 -16.92 -11.49 1.05
N ASN A 77 -16.11 -11.81 0.06
CA ASN A 77 -15.43 -13.09 -0.04
C ASN A 77 -14.30 -13.24 1.00
N GLU A 78 -13.57 -12.16 1.33
CA GLU A 78 -12.59 -12.15 2.42
C GLU A 78 -13.26 -12.49 3.76
N ILE A 79 -14.35 -11.76 4.10
CA ILE A 79 -15.08 -11.97 5.35
C ILE A 79 -15.62 -13.41 5.48
N ALA A 80 -16.12 -13.99 4.40
CA ALA A 80 -16.62 -15.36 4.44
C ALA A 80 -15.48 -16.39 4.68
N ALA A 81 -14.30 -16.19 4.04
CA ALA A 81 -13.13 -17.01 4.30
C ALA A 81 -12.60 -16.83 5.73
N ASP A 82 -12.58 -15.60 6.21
CA ASP A 82 -12.15 -15.24 7.56
C ASP A 82 -13.06 -15.84 8.64
N LEU A 83 -14.38 -15.79 8.42
CA LEU A 83 -15.36 -16.38 9.34
C LEU A 83 -15.22 -17.92 9.41
N TYR A 84 -14.86 -18.57 8.29
CA TYR A 84 -14.46 -19.97 8.31
C TYR A 84 -13.24 -20.20 9.20
N ALA A 85 -12.21 -19.37 9.09
CA ALA A 85 -11.01 -19.49 9.92
C ALA A 85 -11.29 -19.27 11.42
N ASP A 86 -12.19 -18.34 11.75
CA ASP A 86 -12.52 -17.99 13.13
C ASP A 86 -13.48 -19.01 13.80
N THR A 87 -14.30 -19.74 13.01
CA THR A 87 -15.31 -20.67 13.54
C THR A 87 -15.07 -22.13 13.23
N GLY A 88 -14.30 -22.47 12.18
CA GLY A 88 -14.16 -23.82 11.64
C GLY A 88 -15.39 -24.33 10.86
N ASP A 89 -16.44 -23.55 10.71
CA ASP A 89 -17.69 -23.94 10.05
C ASP A 89 -17.57 -23.81 8.53
N LYS A 90 -17.58 -24.95 7.82
CA LYS A 90 -17.42 -25.03 6.35
C LYS A 90 -18.53 -24.37 5.55
N ARG A 91 -19.68 -24.07 6.15
CA ARG A 91 -20.77 -23.35 5.46
C ARG A 91 -20.31 -21.96 4.98
N TRP A 92 -19.35 -21.37 5.67
CA TRP A 92 -18.80 -20.07 5.28
C TRP A 92 -17.93 -20.14 4.02
N LEU A 93 -17.34 -21.30 3.72
CA LEU A 93 -16.68 -21.53 2.42
C LEU A 93 -17.72 -21.57 1.27
N ALA A 94 -18.93 -22.09 1.52
CA ALA A 94 -20.00 -21.99 0.54
C ALA A 94 -20.42 -20.53 0.30
N LEU A 95 -20.48 -19.72 1.37
CA LEU A 95 -20.73 -18.28 1.26
C LEU A 95 -19.59 -17.56 0.52
N TYR A 96 -18.32 -17.91 0.76
CA TYR A 96 -17.16 -17.43 -0.02
C TYR A 96 -17.41 -17.64 -1.52
N HIS A 97 -17.83 -18.84 -1.95
CA HIS A 97 -18.09 -19.13 -3.35
C HIS A 97 -19.25 -18.35 -3.95
N LYS A 98 -20.22 -17.90 -3.15
CA LYS A 98 -21.26 -16.96 -3.60
C LYS A 98 -20.72 -15.58 -3.93
N PHE A 99 -19.58 -15.18 -3.35
CA PHE A 99 -18.87 -13.94 -3.65
C PHE A 99 -17.62 -14.13 -4.54
N TYR A 100 -17.45 -15.32 -5.11
CA TYR A 100 -16.36 -15.59 -6.05
C TYR A 100 -16.71 -15.08 -7.45
N HIS A 101 -16.10 -13.96 -7.86
CA HIS A 101 -16.36 -13.31 -9.13
C HIS A 101 -15.52 -13.96 -10.25
N LYS A 102 -16.09 -14.95 -10.95
CA LYS A 102 -15.41 -15.77 -11.98
C LYS A 102 -14.77 -14.91 -13.07
N ALA A 103 -15.48 -13.87 -13.54
CA ALA A 103 -14.99 -12.99 -14.60
C ALA A 103 -13.70 -12.21 -14.25
N ILE A 104 -13.33 -12.16 -12.97
CA ILE A 104 -12.12 -11.48 -12.47
C ILE A 104 -11.07 -12.52 -12.00
N VAL A 105 -11.48 -13.44 -11.13
CA VAL A 105 -10.52 -14.32 -10.47
C VAL A 105 -10.00 -15.41 -11.40
N ASP A 106 -10.86 -16.02 -12.23
CA ASP A 106 -10.46 -17.09 -13.13
C ASP A 106 -9.37 -16.67 -14.13
N PRO A 107 -9.52 -15.58 -14.93
CA PRO A 107 -8.46 -15.16 -15.84
C PRO A 107 -7.18 -14.75 -15.13
N LEU A 108 -7.26 -14.08 -13.96
CA LEU A 108 -6.07 -13.75 -13.17
C LEU A 108 -5.34 -15.00 -12.67
N SER A 109 -6.07 -16.07 -12.31
CA SER A 109 -5.47 -17.36 -11.91
C SER A 109 -4.72 -18.06 -13.04
N LEU A 110 -5.05 -17.72 -14.28
CA LEU A 110 -4.41 -18.18 -15.52
C LEU A 110 -3.30 -17.24 -16.01
N GLY A 111 -2.95 -16.20 -15.26
CA GLY A 111 -1.93 -15.21 -15.62
C GLY A 111 -2.37 -14.23 -16.71
N GLN A 112 -3.66 -14.00 -16.86
CA GLN A 112 -4.20 -13.03 -17.82
C GLN A 112 -4.48 -11.69 -17.15
N ASP A 113 -3.82 -10.63 -17.58
CA ASP A 113 -4.06 -9.27 -17.09
C ASP A 113 -5.32 -8.69 -17.76
N ILE A 114 -6.42 -8.71 -17.02
CA ILE A 114 -7.72 -8.19 -17.46
C ILE A 114 -8.07 -6.86 -16.78
N LEU A 115 -7.11 -6.23 -16.11
CA LEU A 115 -7.33 -5.03 -15.30
C LEU A 115 -7.66 -3.77 -16.10
N PRO A 116 -7.14 -3.56 -17.34
CA PRO A 116 -7.45 -2.35 -18.10
C PRO A 116 -8.95 -2.04 -18.17
N GLY A 117 -9.30 -0.79 -17.81
CA GLY A 117 -10.69 -0.33 -17.76
C GLY A 117 -11.51 -0.84 -16.56
N LYS A 118 -10.92 -1.59 -15.64
CA LYS A 118 -11.58 -1.96 -14.40
C LYS A 118 -11.34 -0.90 -13.32
N HIS A 119 -12.35 -0.68 -12.49
CA HIS A 119 -12.23 0.18 -11.31
C HIS A 119 -11.26 -0.45 -10.30
N GLY A 120 -10.22 0.28 -9.91
CA GLY A 120 -9.09 -0.25 -9.13
C GLY A 120 -9.50 -0.80 -7.78
N ASN A 121 -10.10 0.06 -6.95
CA ASN A 121 -10.49 -0.30 -5.60
C ASN A 121 -11.52 -1.45 -5.54
N THR A 122 -12.34 -1.61 -6.57
CA THR A 122 -13.28 -2.75 -6.67
C THR A 122 -12.56 -4.09 -6.82
N GLN A 123 -11.36 -4.13 -7.42
CA GLN A 123 -10.67 -5.41 -7.66
C GLN A 123 -9.81 -5.85 -6.48
N VAL A 124 -9.09 -4.94 -5.81
CA VAL A 124 -8.15 -5.33 -4.75
C VAL A 124 -8.83 -6.17 -3.64
N PRO A 125 -10.01 -5.79 -3.10
CA PRO A 125 -10.68 -6.58 -2.06
C PRO A 125 -11.08 -7.99 -2.54
N LYS A 126 -11.45 -8.16 -3.81
CA LYS A 126 -11.76 -9.50 -4.38
C LYS A 126 -10.58 -10.44 -4.28
N LEU A 127 -9.38 -9.92 -4.61
CA LEU A 127 -8.14 -10.71 -4.55
C LEU A 127 -7.62 -10.86 -3.11
N MET A 128 -7.96 -9.94 -2.20
CA MET A 128 -7.78 -10.15 -0.76
C MET A 128 -8.57 -11.37 -0.28
N GLY A 129 -9.81 -11.50 -0.70
CA GLY A 129 -10.64 -12.67 -0.38
C GLY A 129 -10.09 -13.98 -1.00
N SER A 130 -9.58 -13.93 -2.24
CA SER A 130 -8.89 -15.09 -2.83
C SER A 130 -7.63 -15.45 -2.04
N LEU A 131 -6.86 -14.45 -1.59
CA LEU A 131 -5.67 -14.68 -0.75
C LEU A 131 -6.03 -15.31 0.60
N ALA A 132 -7.09 -14.82 1.26
CA ALA A 132 -7.59 -15.38 2.51
C ALA A 132 -8.04 -16.85 2.33
N HIS A 133 -8.79 -17.14 1.27
CA HIS A 133 -9.21 -18.50 0.95
C HIS A 133 -8.02 -19.43 0.68
N TYR A 134 -7.00 -18.95 -0.05
CA TYR A 134 -5.76 -19.72 -0.24
C TYR A 134 -5.06 -20.03 1.10
N ILE A 135 -4.95 -19.02 1.99
CA ILE A 135 -4.29 -19.19 3.29
C ILE A 135 -4.99 -20.25 4.14
N TYR A 136 -6.32 -20.25 4.17
CA TYR A 136 -7.08 -21.12 5.06
C TYR A 136 -7.40 -22.50 4.48
N THR A 137 -7.38 -22.66 3.15
CA THR A 137 -7.77 -23.91 2.49
C THR A 137 -6.68 -24.55 1.63
N GLY A 138 -5.65 -23.79 1.27
CA GLY A 138 -4.61 -24.25 0.33
C GLY A 138 -5.04 -24.21 -1.15
N GLN A 139 -6.17 -23.56 -1.51
CA GLN A 139 -6.67 -23.51 -2.90
C GLN A 139 -5.71 -22.76 -3.81
N GLN A 140 -4.95 -23.47 -4.61
CA GLN A 140 -3.83 -22.93 -5.39
C GLN A 140 -4.23 -21.91 -6.46
N SER A 141 -5.38 -22.06 -7.10
CA SER A 141 -5.87 -21.09 -8.11
C SER A 141 -6.05 -19.71 -7.51
N ASP A 142 -6.58 -19.63 -6.28
CA ASP A 142 -6.82 -18.38 -5.58
C ASP A 142 -5.52 -17.68 -5.17
N GLY A 143 -4.55 -18.46 -4.67
CA GLY A 143 -3.20 -17.96 -4.39
C GLY A 143 -2.51 -17.42 -5.64
N LYS A 144 -2.59 -18.16 -6.77
CA LYS A 144 -2.04 -17.70 -8.06
C LYS A 144 -2.70 -16.42 -8.53
N ALA A 145 -4.03 -16.32 -8.45
CA ALA A 145 -4.75 -15.11 -8.85
C ALA A 145 -4.31 -13.90 -8.02
N ALA A 146 -4.23 -14.05 -6.70
CA ALA A 146 -3.85 -12.98 -5.79
C ALA A 146 -2.40 -12.52 -6.00
N MET A 147 -1.44 -13.45 -6.12
CA MET A 147 -0.02 -13.14 -6.34
C MET A 147 0.20 -12.50 -7.71
N PHE A 148 -0.44 -13.00 -8.76
CA PHE A 148 -0.38 -12.43 -10.10
C PHE A 148 -0.98 -11.01 -10.13
N PHE A 149 -2.16 -10.82 -9.52
CA PHE A 149 -2.78 -9.50 -9.42
C PHE A 149 -1.84 -8.50 -8.73
N TRP A 150 -1.28 -8.86 -7.57
CA TRP A 150 -0.35 -7.99 -6.86
C TRP A 150 0.85 -7.61 -7.75
N ASP A 151 1.44 -8.58 -8.43
CA ASP A 151 2.58 -8.34 -9.33
C ASP A 151 2.21 -7.37 -10.46
N ARG A 152 1.04 -7.57 -11.09
CA ARG A 152 0.56 -6.67 -12.14
C ARG A 152 0.35 -5.25 -11.63
N VAL A 153 -0.33 -5.08 -10.49
CA VAL A 153 -0.58 -3.75 -9.94
C VAL A 153 0.71 -3.08 -9.52
N ALA A 154 1.56 -3.76 -8.73
CA ALA A 154 2.76 -3.16 -8.18
C ALA A 154 3.80 -2.80 -9.25
N ASN A 155 3.99 -3.66 -10.27
CA ASN A 155 5.09 -3.55 -11.22
C ASN A 155 4.69 -2.99 -12.59
N HIS A 156 3.39 -3.01 -12.96
CA HIS A 156 2.95 -2.65 -14.31
C HIS A 156 1.86 -1.57 -14.38
N HIS A 157 1.23 -1.26 -13.24
CA HIS A 157 0.17 -0.24 -13.18
C HIS A 157 0.47 0.89 -12.19
N SER A 158 1.51 0.76 -11.35
CA SER A 158 1.82 1.75 -10.32
C SER A 158 2.87 2.77 -10.75
N PHE A 159 2.68 4.01 -10.30
CA PHE A 159 3.64 5.09 -10.43
C PHE A 159 4.73 5.01 -9.35
N ALA A 160 5.73 5.87 -9.44
CA ALA A 160 6.83 5.96 -8.48
C ALA A 160 6.38 6.18 -7.03
N THR A 161 5.18 6.75 -6.81
CA THR A 161 4.56 6.91 -5.49
C THR A 161 3.98 5.61 -4.92
N GLY A 162 3.88 4.54 -5.71
CA GLY A 162 3.15 3.32 -5.35
C GLY A 162 1.65 3.39 -5.60
N GLY A 163 1.14 4.56 -5.98
CA GLY A 163 -0.26 4.73 -6.40
C GLY A 163 -0.49 4.29 -7.84
N HIS A 164 -1.74 4.01 -8.19
CA HIS A 164 -2.13 3.54 -9.52
C HIS A 164 -3.52 4.03 -9.93
N GLY A 165 -3.80 3.92 -11.23
CA GLY A 165 -5.09 4.27 -11.80
C GLY A 165 -5.24 5.76 -12.10
N ARG A 166 -6.22 6.06 -12.96
CA ARG A 166 -6.69 7.41 -13.28
C ARG A 166 -8.21 7.42 -13.24
N ASN A 167 -8.81 8.43 -12.62
CA ASN A 167 -10.26 8.42 -12.36
C ASN A 167 -10.73 7.10 -11.72
N GLU A 168 -9.92 6.51 -10.83
CA GLU A 168 -10.15 5.23 -10.13
C GLU A 168 -10.01 3.96 -11.01
N TYR A 169 -9.67 4.08 -12.29
CA TYR A 169 -9.61 2.95 -13.23
C TYR A 169 -8.19 2.61 -13.64
N PHE A 170 -7.92 1.32 -13.84
CA PHE A 170 -6.65 0.84 -14.42
C PHE A 170 -6.53 1.23 -15.88
N GLY A 171 -5.34 1.71 -16.27
CA GLY A 171 -4.93 1.84 -17.66
C GLY A 171 -4.37 0.54 -18.22
N GLN A 172 -3.78 0.60 -19.42
CA GLN A 172 -3.02 -0.50 -19.97
C GLN A 172 -1.73 -0.73 -19.17
N PRO A 173 -1.30 -1.98 -18.97
CA PRO A 173 -0.04 -2.25 -18.26
C PRO A 173 1.14 -1.60 -19.00
N ASP A 174 2.06 -1.04 -18.25
CA ASP A 174 3.25 -0.34 -18.74
C ASP A 174 2.94 0.86 -19.67
N LYS A 175 1.70 1.41 -19.64
CA LYS A 175 1.26 2.59 -20.37
C LYS A 175 0.79 3.67 -19.41
N LEU A 176 1.74 4.19 -18.61
CA LEU A 176 1.45 5.14 -17.54
C LEU A 176 1.45 6.59 -18.01
N ASN A 177 2.22 6.92 -19.06
CA ASN A 177 2.37 8.29 -19.54
C ASN A 177 1.04 9.00 -19.89
N PRO A 178 0.05 8.35 -20.55
CA PRO A 178 -1.24 9.00 -20.84
C PRO A 178 -2.12 9.20 -19.59
N MET A 179 -1.74 8.61 -18.46
CA MET A 179 -2.52 8.65 -17.24
C MET A 179 -2.01 9.70 -16.23
N VAL A 180 -0.88 10.38 -16.53
CA VAL A 180 -0.29 11.39 -15.62
C VAL A 180 -1.11 12.67 -15.67
N ASP A 181 -1.94 12.89 -14.65
CA ASP A 181 -2.73 14.13 -14.45
C ASP A 181 -3.13 14.32 -12.97
N GLY A 182 -4.05 15.25 -12.70
CA GLY A 182 -4.55 15.57 -11.37
C GLY A 182 -5.55 14.57 -10.77
N ARG A 183 -5.91 13.50 -11.49
CA ARG A 183 -6.93 12.53 -11.07
C ARG A 183 -6.38 11.11 -10.97
N THR A 184 -5.13 11.00 -10.59
CA THR A 184 -4.42 9.72 -10.45
C THR A 184 -4.30 9.31 -8.97
N CYS A 185 -4.13 8.01 -8.76
CA CYS A 185 -3.73 7.42 -7.50
C CYS A 185 -4.74 7.62 -6.35
N GLU A 186 -5.86 6.93 -6.43
CA GLU A 186 -6.85 6.89 -5.34
C GLU A 186 -6.24 6.28 -4.06
N THR A 187 -6.46 6.92 -2.92
CA THR A 187 -5.90 6.49 -1.63
C THR A 187 -6.43 5.13 -1.16
N CYS A 188 -7.71 4.79 -1.42
CA CYS A 188 -8.25 3.46 -1.11
C CYS A 188 -7.50 2.34 -1.83
N ASN A 189 -7.11 2.56 -3.08
CA ASN A 189 -6.34 1.57 -3.85
C ASN A 189 -5.05 1.21 -3.13
N VAL A 190 -4.30 2.22 -2.67
CA VAL A 190 -3.00 2.02 -2.02
C VAL A 190 -3.17 1.41 -0.62
N TYR A 191 -4.17 1.85 0.14
CA TYR A 191 -4.51 1.24 1.42
C TYR A 191 -4.73 -0.27 1.28
N ASN A 192 -5.59 -0.68 0.33
CA ASN A 192 -5.90 -2.09 0.10
C ASN A 192 -4.68 -2.87 -0.45
N MET A 193 -3.89 -2.26 -1.33
CA MET A 193 -2.64 -2.87 -1.81
C MET A 193 -1.63 -3.07 -0.68
N LEU A 194 -1.52 -2.14 0.27
CA LEU A 194 -0.66 -2.31 1.45
C LEU A 194 -1.17 -3.42 2.38
N LYS A 195 -2.49 -3.54 2.57
CA LYS A 195 -3.10 -4.65 3.31
C LYS A 195 -2.71 -5.99 2.67
N MET A 196 -2.88 -6.11 1.35
CA MET A 196 -2.51 -7.30 0.58
C MET A 196 -1.00 -7.59 0.65
N THR A 197 -0.18 -6.57 0.50
CA THR A 197 1.29 -6.67 0.52
C THR A 197 1.79 -7.22 1.86
N ARG A 198 1.25 -6.74 2.98
CA ARG A 198 1.59 -7.24 4.31
C ARG A 198 1.21 -8.71 4.49
N THR A 199 0.03 -9.09 4.00
CA THR A 199 -0.43 -10.49 4.06
C THR A 199 0.44 -11.40 3.19
N LEU A 200 0.79 -10.98 1.97
CA LEU A 200 1.67 -11.74 1.08
C LEU A 200 3.06 -11.93 1.69
N PHE A 201 3.64 -10.90 2.29
CA PHE A 201 4.92 -11.04 2.98
C PHE A 201 4.85 -12.04 4.13
N ALA A 202 3.76 -12.04 4.91
CA ALA A 202 3.60 -12.95 6.05
C ALA A 202 3.57 -14.43 5.64
N ILE A 203 3.05 -14.76 4.45
CA ILE A 203 2.95 -16.13 3.97
C ILE A 203 4.15 -16.56 3.10
N GLN A 204 4.75 -15.61 2.40
CA GLN A 204 5.88 -15.85 1.51
C GLN A 204 6.81 -14.62 1.54
N PRO A 205 7.78 -14.57 2.47
CA PRO A 205 8.70 -13.46 2.57
C PRO A 205 9.47 -13.23 1.27
N ASP A 206 9.22 -12.08 0.64
CA ASP A 206 9.91 -11.62 -0.56
C ASP A 206 10.18 -10.11 -0.42
N ILE A 207 11.40 -9.68 -0.74
CA ILE A 207 11.82 -8.29 -0.59
C ILE A 207 10.97 -7.33 -1.43
N ARG A 208 10.41 -7.78 -2.56
CA ARG A 208 9.54 -6.97 -3.42
C ARG A 208 8.32 -6.43 -2.66
N TYR A 209 7.77 -7.23 -1.73
CA TYR A 209 6.67 -6.77 -0.87
C TYR A 209 7.13 -5.68 0.10
N ALA A 210 8.32 -5.81 0.68
CA ALA A 210 8.87 -4.81 1.58
C ALA A 210 9.24 -3.50 0.83
N ASP A 211 9.78 -3.60 -0.38
CA ASP A 211 10.12 -2.46 -1.22
C ASP A 211 8.87 -1.70 -1.68
N PHE A 212 7.80 -2.41 -2.09
CA PHE A 212 6.52 -1.77 -2.42
C PHE A 212 5.88 -1.12 -1.20
N HIS A 213 5.94 -1.80 -0.03
CA HIS A 213 5.40 -1.25 1.22
C HIS A 213 6.08 0.07 1.58
N GLU A 214 7.41 0.12 1.58
CA GLU A 214 8.16 1.36 1.86
C GLU A 214 7.81 2.47 0.88
N ARG A 215 7.80 2.17 -0.43
CA ARG A 215 7.44 3.11 -1.49
C ARG A 215 6.06 3.72 -1.28
N ALA A 216 5.05 2.89 -1.12
CA ALA A 216 3.67 3.32 -1.00
C ALA A 216 3.38 4.01 0.34
N LEU A 217 4.01 3.57 1.43
CA LEU A 217 3.87 4.21 2.73
C LEU A 217 4.41 5.64 2.71
N TYR A 218 5.65 5.83 2.29
CA TYR A 218 6.28 7.16 2.32
C TYR A 218 5.72 8.12 1.28
N ASN A 219 5.51 7.64 0.05
CA ASN A 219 5.20 8.55 -1.07
C ASN A 219 3.71 8.69 -1.37
N HIS A 220 2.87 7.82 -0.82
CA HIS A 220 1.43 7.93 -1.00
C HIS A 220 0.71 8.12 0.32
N ILE A 221 0.78 7.15 1.25
CA ILE A 221 0.00 7.22 2.49
C ILE A 221 0.38 8.44 3.33
N LEU A 222 1.68 8.65 3.61
CA LEU A 222 2.14 9.84 4.33
C LEU A 222 1.96 11.13 3.53
N GLY A 223 2.02 11.05 2.18
CA GLY A 223 1.74 12.18 1.29
C GLY A 223 0.25 12.49 1.13
N SER A 224 -0.66 11.65 1.61
CA SER A 224 -2.11 11.85 1.47
C SER A 224 -2.74 12.64 2.61
N ILE A 225 -2.01 12.99 3.63
CA ILE A 225 -2.52 13.70 4.82
C ILE A 225 -1.90 15.10 4.92
N ASP A 226 -2.73 16.10 5.23
CA ASP A 226 -2.23 17.40 5.62
C ASP A 226 -1.70 17.32 7.05
N PRO A 227 -0.41 17.57 7.28
CA PRO A 227 0.17 17.48 8.62
C PRO A 227 -0.31 18.60 9.57
N THR A 228 -0.97 19.64 9.04
CA THR A 228 -1.43 20.78 9.84
C THR A 228 -2.74 20.49 10.55
N ASP A 229 -3.69 19.85 9.87
CA ASP A 229 -5.04 19.64 10.37
C ASP A 229 -5.54 18.18 10.29
N GLY A 230 -4.78 17.31 9.60
CA GLY A 230 -5.10 15.89 9.47
C GLY A 230 -6.11 15.57 8.38
N TRP A 231 -6.46 16.51 7.51
CA TRP A 231 -7.31 16.24 6.35
C TRP A 231 -6.60 15.33 5.33
N VAL A 232 -7.38 14.55 4.61
CA VAL A 232 -6.86 13.52 3.70
C VAL A 232 -7.23 13.80 2.26
N CYS A 233 -6.39 13.32 1.34
CA CYS A 233 -6.66 13.38 -0.10
C CYS A 233 -7.42 12.15 -0.57
N TYR A 234 -8.42 12.35 -1.43
CA TYR A 234 -9.00 11.27 -2.21
C TYR A 234 -8.00 10.74 -3.24
N MET A 235 -7.41 11.66 -4.02
CA MET A 235 -6.37 11.38 -4.99
C MET A 235 -5.02 11.97 -4.51
N VAL A 236 -3.93 11.25 -4.72
CA VAL A 236 -2.56 11.73 -4.56
C VAL A 236 -1.96 11.87 -5.96
N PRO A 237 -2.18 13.01 -6.63
CA PRO A 237 -1.92 13.16 -8.05
C PRO A 237 -0.43 13.16 -8.38
N VAL A 238 -0.10 12.62 -9.55
CA VAL A 238 1.26 12.62 -10.11
C VAL A 238 1.41 13.55 -11.32
N GLY A 239 0.40 14.37 -11.60
CA GLY A 239 0.42 15.36 -12.68
C GLY A 239 1.32 16.55 -12.37
N GLN A 240 1.79 17.22 -13.41
CA GLN A 240 2.57 18.45 -13.28
C GLN A 240 1.67 19.63 -12.98
N GLY A 241 2.05 20.47 -12.01
CA GLY A 241 1.32 21.67 -11.64
C GLY A 241 -0.03 21.42 -10.97
N VAL A 242 -0.30 20.18 -10.55
CA VAL A 242 -1.49 19.84 -9.77
C VAL A 242 -1.21 19.88 -8.28
N MET A 243 -2.23 20.22 -7.51
CA MET A 243 -2.17 20.29 -6.07
C MET A 243 -2.97 19.15 -5.44
N HIS A 244 -2.64 18.81 -4.20
CA HIS A 244 -3.47 17.95 -3.38
C HIS A 244 -4.78 18.68 -3.04
N GLU A 245 -5.91 17.99 -3.24
CA GLU A 245 -7.22 18.45 -2.80
C GLU A 245 -7.59 17.66 -1.54
N TYR A 246 -7.55 18.33 -0.39
CA TYR A 246 -7.89 17.72 0.90
C TYR A 246 -9.40 17.76 1.14
N GLU A 247 -9.94 16.66 1.68
CA GLU A 247 -11.37 16.53 1.96
C GLU A 247 -11.75 17.24 3.25
N GLN A 248 -12.16 18.50 3.16
CA GLN A 248 -12.42 19.40 4.29
C GLN A 248 -13.85 19.36 4.86
N ASN A 249 -14.78 18.63 4.25
CA ASN A 249 -16.20 18.67 4.62
C ASN A 249 -16.73 17.34 5.16
N MET A 250 -15.95 16.64 6.00
CA MET A 250 -16.35 15.34 6.56
C MET A 250 -17.68 15.39 7.34
N LEU A 251 -17.97 16.50 8.00
CA LEU A 251 -19.19 16.67 8.80
C LEU A 251 -20.43 17.04 7.96
N ASP A 252 -20.24 17.56 6.76
CA ASP A 252 -21.30 18.01 5.85
C ASP A 252 -21.60 17.00 4.72
N GLY A 253 -21.35 15.71 4.96
CA GLY A 253 -21.56 14.64 3.96
C GLY A 253 -20.38 14.39 3.04
N GLY A 254 -19.21 14.95 3.32
CA GLY A 254 -17.95 14.72 2.60
C GLY A 254 -17.15 13.51 3.08
N PHE A 255 -17.73 12.64 3.91
CA PHE A 255 -17.06 11.42 4.36
C PHE A 255 -17.05 10.38 3.24
N THR A 256 -15.92 10.28 2.53
CA THR A 256 -15.74 9.34 1.43
C THR A 256 -15.13 8.03 1.90
N CYS A 257 -15.02 7.06 0.97
CA CYS A 257 -14.29 5.81 1.22
C CYS A 257 -12.83 6.08 1.58
N CYS A 258 -12.19 7.08 0.93
CA CYS A 258 -10.80 7.44 1.19
C CYS A 258 -10.59 8.06 2.57
N THR A 259 -11.57 8.79 3.11
CA THR A 259 -11.54 9.25 4.51
C THR A 259 -11.46 8.05 5.47
N GLY A 260 -12.31 7.04 5.28
CA GLY A 260 -12.30 5.81 6.10
C GLY A 260 -11.00 5.03 5.95
N SER A 261 -10.54 4.81 4.72
CA SER A 261 -9.27 4.10 4.45
C SER A 261 -8.06 4.82 5.04
N SER A 262 -8.05 6.16 5.02
CA SER A 262 -6.97 6.95 5.59
C SER A 262 -6.94 6.84 7.11
N MET A 263 -8.08 6.88 7.79
CA MET A 263 -8.15 6.66 9.23
C MET A 263 -7.51 5.32 9.62
N GLU A 264 -7.82 4.23 8.90
CA GLU A 264 -7.20 2.93 9.11
C GLU A 264 -5.71 2.94 8.74
N SER A 265 -5.32 3.51 7.59
CA SER A 265 -3.93 3.57 7.13
C SER A 265 -3.02 4.21 8.17
N HIS A 266 -3.43 5.35 8.72
CA HIS A 266 -2.63 6.09 9.70
C HIS A 266 -2.60 5.41 11.07
N ALA A 267 -3.57 4.56 11.41
CA ALA A 267 -3.52 3.70 12.59
C ALA A 267 -2.61 2.46 12.41
N LEU A 268 -2.23 2.11 11.17
CA LEU A 268 -1.52 0.88 10.84
C LEU A 268 -0.03 1.06 10.54
N HIS A 269 0.59 2.21 10.81
CA HIS A 269 2.00 2.47 10.49
C HIS A 269 2.98 1.49 11.16
N ALA A 270 2.63 0.94 12.31
CA ALA A 270 3.45 -0.05 13.00
C ALA A 270 3.44 -1.44 12.31
N TYR A 271 2.45 -1.71 11.47
CA TYR A 271 2.32 -3.00 10.80
C TYR A 271 3.31 -3.11 9.63
N GLY A 272 4.02 -4.24 9.58
CA GLY A 272 4.97 -4.52 8.51
C GLY A 272 6.38 -3.99 8.73
N ILE A 273 6.68 -3.36 9.89
CA ILE A 273 8.05 -3.02 10.30
C ILE A 273 8.84 -4.30 10.56
N TYR A 274 8.24 -5.24 11.30
CA TYR A 274 8.84 -6.52 11.66
C TYR A 274 7.94 -7.69 11.27
N TYR A 275 8.57 -8.81 10.93
CA TYR A 275 7.90 -10.10 10.76
C TYR A 275 8.73 -11.19 11.46
N GLU A 276 8.05 -12.23 11.94
CA GLU A 276 8.72 -13.32 12.63
C GLU A 276 8.22 -14.68 12.14
N SER A 277 9.11 -15.64 12.09
CA SER A 277 8.77 -17.05 11.84
C SER A 277 9.86 -17.96 12.38
N GLY A 278 9.49 -18.86 13.30
CA GLY A 278 10.42 -19.81 13.90
C GLY A 278 11.58 -19.14 14.63
N ASP A 279 12.79 -19.27 14.09
CA ASP A 279 14.02 -18.67 14.63
C ASP A 279 14.49 -17.44 13.81
N ARG A 280 13.62 -16.81 13.05
CA ARG A 280 13.94 -15.68 12.18
C ARG A 280 13.07 -14.48 12.47
N LEU A 281 13.70 -13.30 12.47
CA LEU A 281 13.07 -12.00 12.54
C LEU A 281 13.50 -11.17 11.33
N TRP A 282 12.53 -10.69 10.53
CA TRP A 282 12.77 -9.74 9.45
C TRP A 282 12.56 -8.32 9.94
N VAL A 283 13.42 -7.40 9.48
CA VAL A 283 13.27 -5.96 9.63
C VAL A 283 13.06 -5.39 8.23
N ASN A 284 11.83 -4.99 7.93
CA ASN A 284 11.41 -4.54 6.60
C ASN A 284 11.46 -3.02 6.44
N LEU A 285 11.04 -2.29 7.47
CA LEU A 285 11.04 -0.83 7.47
C LEU A 285 11.97 -0.31 8.56
N TYR A 286 12.65 0.78 8.28
CA TYR A 286 13.48 1.48 9.26
C TYR A 286 12.71 2.69 9.76
N ALA A 287 11.96 2.50 10.86
CA ALA A 287 11.17 3.53 11.51
C ALA A 287 11.38 3.47 13.03
N PRO A 288 11.37 4.61 13.74
CA PRO A 288 11.47 4.62 15.19
C PRO A 288 10.38 3.75 15.80
N SER A 289 10.77 2.72 16.54
CA SER A 289 9.80 1.72 17.02
C SER A 289 10.32 0.88 18.17
N THR A 290 9.38 0.28 18.90
CA THR A 290 9.63 -0.79 19.86
C THR A 290 8.82 -2.01 19.48
N ALA A 291 9.38 -3.20 19.65
CA ALA A 291 8.67 -4.45 19.38
C ALA A 291 9.00 -5.51 20.44
N GLU A 292 8.01 -6.32 20.76
CA GLU A 292 8.15 -7.50 21.60
C GLU A 292 7.92 -8.77 20.77
N TRP A 293 8.98 -9.53 20.54
CA TRP A 293 8.85 -10.86 19.96
C TRP A 293 8.61 -11.88 21.08
N LYS A 294 7.34 -12.03 21.44
CA LYS A 294 6.91 -12.83 22.61
C LYS A 294 7.38 -14.28 22.56
N ALA A 295 7.24 -14.94 21.41
CA ALA A 295 7.64 -16.33 21.22
C ALA A 295 9.15 -16.57 21.44
N ALA A 296 9.98 -15.58 21.19
CA ALA A 296 11.42 -15.62 21.38
C ALA A 296 11.88 -15.04 22.72
N GLY A 297 11.05 -14.26 23.41
CA GLY A 297 11.41 -13.51 24.59
C GLY A 297 12.42 -12.40 24.29
N VAL A 298 12.27 -11.74 23.14
CA VAL A 298 13.15 -10.70 22.64
C VAL A 298 12.38 -9.39 22.56
N ASN A 299 12.94 -8.32 23.14
CA ASN A 299 12.49 -6.96 22.95
C ASN A 299 13.48 -6.22 22.03
N LEU A 300 12.93 -5.41 21.15
CA LEU A 300 13.68 -4.60 20.19
C LEU A 300 13.33 -3.13 20.34
N VAL A 301 14.35 -2.29 20.21
CA VAL A 301 14.18 -0.84 20.09
C VAL A 301 14.95 -0.40 18.85
N MET A 302 14.27 0.25 17.93
CA MET A 302 14.87 0.87 16.76
C MET A 302 14.90 2.39 16.93
N ASP A 303 16.10 2.94 16.95
CA ASP A 303 16.35 4.38 16.91
C ASP A 303 16.84 4.74 15.50
N THR A 304 16.20 5.67 14.84
CA THR A 304 16.56 6.09 13.49
C THR A 304 16.00 7.47 13.18
N PRO A 305 16.76 8.35 12.52
CA PRO A 305 16.26 9.58 11.91
C PRO A 305 15.71 9.34 10.48
N PHE A 306 15.67 8.10 10.01
CA PHE A 306 15.17 7.77 8.68
C PHE A 306 13.66 8.10 8.55
N PRO A 307 13.17 8.69 7.44
CA PRO A 307 13.84 8.81 6.13
C PRO A 307 14.73 10.06 5.95
N GLU A 308 14.73 11.03 6.85
CA GLU A 308 15.55 12.24 6.72
C GLU A 308 17.05 11.93 6.86
N GLY A 309 17.43 11.16 7.87
CA GLY A 309 18.80 10.65 8.04
C GLY A 309 19.04 9.37 7.24
N ASP A 310 20.24 8.83 7.37
CA ASP A 310 20.74 7.66 6.63
C ASP A 310 21.17 6.50 7.53
N SER A 311 20.80 6.51 8.80
CA SER A 311 21.22 5.50 9.76
C SER A 311 20.06 4.90 10.54
N ALA A 312 20.24 3.66 10.98
CA ALA A 312 19.35 3.01 11.92
C ALA A 312 20.14 2.23 12.97
N THR A 313 19.65 2.22 14.19
CA THR A 313 20.23 1.46 15.31
C THR A 313 19.16 0.57 15.90
N LEU A 314 19.40 -0.74 15.91
CA LEU A 314 18.56 -1.73 16.56
C LEU A 314 19.23 -2.23 17.84
N ARG A 315 18.55 -2.12 18.97
CA ARG A 315 19.00 -2.61 20.29
C ARG A 315 18.15 -3.80 20.70
N LEU A 316 18.81 -4.82 21.25
CA LEU A 316 18.18 -6.07 21.64
C LEU A 316 18.23 -6.25 23.17
N SER A 317 17.11 -6.67 23.75
CA SER A 317 17.00 -7.09 25.14
C SER A 317 16.34 -8.46 25.22
N LEU A 318 17.00 -9.43 25.86
CA LEU A 318 16.56 -10.82 25.95
C LEU A 318 16.58 -11.29 27.41
N LYS A 319 15.65 -12.17 27.78
CA LYS A 319 15.68 -12.82 29.12
C LYS A 319 16.89 -13.75 29.30
N SER A 320 17.32 -14.39 28.20
CA SER A 320 18.50 -15.26 28.14
C SER A 320 19.11 -15.24 26.75
N LYS A 321 20.38 -15.63 26.63
CA LYS A 321 21.03 -15.77 25.31
C LYS A 321 20.23 -16.72 24.43
N LYS A 322 20.02 -16.32 23.16
CA LYS A 322 19.24 -17.12 22.18
C LYS A 322 19.86 -17.05 20.80
N ILE A 323 19.84 -18.19 20.10
CA ILE A 323 20.27 -18.24 18.69
C ILE A 323 19.05 -17.96 17.81
N PHE A 324 19.17 -16.96 16.96
CA PHE A 324 18.19 -16.67 15.89
C PHE A 324 18.84 -15.90 14.75
N THR A 325 18.13 -15.85 13.63
CA THR A 325 18.51 -15.07 12.46
C THR A 325 17.81 -13.73 12.47
N LEU A 326 18.59 -12.64 12.41
CA LEU A 326 18.09 -11.31 12.12
C LEU A 326 18.29 -11.05 10.62
N ALA A 327 17.19 -10.89 9.89
CA ALA A 327 17.17 -10.62 8.46
C ALA A 327 16.88 -9.12 8.25
N LEU A 328 17.92 -8.35 7.92
CA LEU A 328 17.86 -6.90 7.74
C LEU A 328 17.70 -6.58 6.26
N ARG A 329 16.67 -5.85 5.89
CA ARG A 329 16.46 -5.45 4.50
C ARG A 329 17.56 -4.50 4.02
N ARG A 330 18.23 -4.84 2.91
CA ARG A 330 19.02 -3.91 2.12
C ARG A 330 18.16 -3.44 0.95
N PRO A 331 17.57 -2.23 1.01
CA PRO A 331 16.70 -1.74 -0.04
C PRO A 331 17.40 -1.69 -1.39
N PHE A 332 16.66 -1.80 -2.50
CA PHE A 332 17.26 -1.75 -3.85
C PHE A 332 17.97 -0.41 -4.14
N TRP A 333 17.51 0.66 -3.51
CA TRP A 333 18.09 2.02 -3.66
C TRP A 333 19.33 2.26 -2.78
N ALA A 334 19.59 1.40 -1.76
CA ALA A 334 20.74 1.50 -0.88
C ALA A 334 21.98 0.84 -1.53
N GLY A 335 22.65 1.61 -2.38
CA GLY A 335 23.77 1.16 -3.18
C GLY A 335 25.11 1.12 -2.44
N GLU A 336 26.10 1.82 -2.98
CA GLU A 336 27.44 1.93 -2.43
C GLU A 336 27.43 2.64 -1.08
N GLY A 337 28.29 2.20 -0.15
CA GLY A 337 28.33 2.74 1.22
C GLY A 337 27.35 2.11 2.20
N PHE A 338 26.44 1.23 1.77
CA PHE A 338 25.62 0.45 2.70
C PHE A 338 26.49 -0.40 3.61
N SER A 339 26.27 -0.30 4.91
CA SER A 339 27.07 -1.05 5.88
C SER A 339 26.24 -1.45 7.10
N ILE A 340 26.65 -2.55 7.73
CA ILE A 340 26.09 -3.04 8.99
C ILE A 340 27.23 -3.30 9.96
N LYS A 341 27.03 -2.92 11.22
CA LYS A 341 27.91 -3.28 12.33
C LYS A 341 27.12 -3.96 13.43
N VAL A 342 27.66 -5.02 14.01
CA VAL A 342 27.15 -5.68 15.20
C VAL A 342 28.14 -5.44 16.34
N ASN A 343 27.70 -4.75 17.38
CA ASN A 343 28.55 -4.35 18.52
C ASN A 343 29.85 -3.63 18.12
N GLY A 344 29.79 -2.85 17.03
CA GLY A 344 30.92 -2.11 16.47
C GLY A 344 31.73 -2.88 15.41
N GLU A 345 31.56 -4.19 15.30
CA GLU A 345 32.24 -5.01 14.28
C GLU A 345 31.49 -4.98 12.96
N THR A 346 32.19 -4.69 11.87
CA THR A 346 31.60 -4.62 10.51
C THR A 346 31.25 -6.01 10.00
N VAL A 347 30.00 -6.17 9.54
CA VAL A 347 29.55 -7.37 8.83
C VAL A 347 30.16 -7.36 7.43
N LYS A 348 30.85 -8.43 7.08
CA LYS A 348 31.50 -8.62 5.77
C LYS A 348 30.57 -9.34 4.79
N ASP A 349 30.95 -9.34 3.51
CA ASP A 349 30.29 -10.10 2.44
C ASP A 349 28.78 -9.83 2.34
N LEU A 350 28.43 -8.53 2.34
CA LEU A 350 27.05 -8.09 2.23
C LEU A 350 26.47 -8.47 0.86
N PRO A 351 25.25 -9.05 0.82
CA PRO A 351 24.58 -9.36 -0.43
C PRO A 351 24.25 -8.06 -1.21
N LYS A 352 23.91 -8.20 -2.49
CA LYS A 352 23.55 -7.05 -3.35
C LYS A 352 22.37 -6.26 -2.79
N ALA A 353 22.21 -5.01 -3.21
CA ALA A 353 20.98 -4.21 -2.95
C ALA A 353 19.74 -4.96 -3.49
N GLY A 354 18.59 -4.76 -2.85
CA GLY A 354 17.38 -5.52 -3.14
C GLY A 354 17.43 -6.96 -2.57
N SER A 355 17.97 -7.13 -1.36
CA SER A 355 18.04 -8.44 -0.67
C SER A 355 18.04 -8.28 0.85
N TYR A 356 18.02 -9.40 1.57
CA TYR A 356 18.18 -9.42 3.03
C TYR A 356 19.59 -9.80 3.43
N VAL A 357 20.15 -9.06 4.40
CA VAL A 357 21.38 -9.44 5.09
C VAL A 357 20.98 -10.31 6.28
N GLU A 358 21.30 -11.59 6.24
CA GLU A 358 20.94 -12.55 7.27
C GLU A 358 22.11 -12.71 8.27
N ILE A 359 21.86 -12.42 9.55
CA ILE A 359 22.85 -12.53 10.61
C ILE A 359 22.35 -13.57 11.60
N LYS A 360 22.85 -14.79 11.49
CA LYS A 360 22.58 -15.88 12.42
C LYS A 360 23.68 -15.96 13.47
N ARG A 361 23.34 -15.72 14.74
CA ARG A 361 24.28 -15.80 15.86
C ARG A 361 23.56 -16.01 17.19
N THR A 362 24.33 -16.25 18.26
CA THR A 362 23.83 -16.16 19.63
C THR A 362 23.71 -14.70 20.04
N TRP A 363 22.49 -14.21 20.22
CA TRP A 363 22.18 -12.87 20.69
C TRP A 363 22.05 -12.83 22.20
N LYS A 364 22.36 -11.66 22.79
CA LYS A 364 22.23 -11.39 24.22
C LYS A 364 21.75 -9.96 24.48
N THR A 365 21.24 -9.71 25.67
CA THR A 365 20.87 -8.35 26.09
C THR A 365 22.05 -7.39 25.94
N GLY A 366 21.78 -6.21 25.39
CA GLY A 366 22.76 -5.17 25.10
C GLY A 366 23.39 -5.28 23.70
N ASP A 367 23.13 -6.34 22.93
CA ASP A 367 23.59 -6.39 21.55
C ASP A 367 22.96 -5.25 20.74
N LYS A 368 23.79 -4.62 19.92
CA LYS A 368 23.44 -3.45 19.10
C LYS A 368 23.81 -3.71 17.65
N VAL A 369 22.86 -3.46 16.75
CA VAL A 369 23.08 -3.48 15.32
C VAL A 369 22.92 -2.05 14.77
N THR A 370 23.91 -1.56 14.04
CA THR A 370 23.86 -0.25 13.37
C THR A 370 23.96 -0.43 11.88
N LEU A 371 23.12 0.29 11.14
CA LEU A 371 23.08 0.30 9.70
C LEU A 371 23.35 1.72 9.17
N VAL A 372 23.98 1.80 8.00
CA VAL A 372 24.02 2.99 7.17
C VAL A 372 23.25 2.69 5.89
N LEU A 373 22.32 3.55 5.55
CA LEU A 373 21.34 3.45 4.45
C LEU A 373 21.59 4.62 3.48
N PRO A 374 22.66 4.57 2.68
CA PRO A 374 23.08 5.69 1.83
C PRO A 374 22.02 5.95 0.77
N LYS A 375 21.53 7.20 0.73
CA LYS A 375 20.58 7.67 -0.26
C LYS A 375 21.33 8.41 -1.37
N ALA A 376 20.93 8.17 -2.60
CA ALA A 376 21.41 8.88 -3.78
C ALA A 376 20.24 9.47 -4.55
N LEU A 377 20.47 10.58 -5.23
CA LEU A 377 19.56 11.09 -6.25
C LEU A 377 19.55 10.14 -7.44
N ARG A 378 18.35 9.83 -7.94
CA ARG A 378 18.15 9.02 -9.13
C ARG A 378 16.88 9.44 -9.87
N GLU A 379 16.83 9.09 -11.13
CA GLU A 379 15.66 9.23 -11.97
C GLU A 379 14.95 7.87 -12.08
N GLU A 380 13.63 7.88 -12.00
CA GLU A 380 12.78 6.71 -12.26
C GLU A 380 11.86 7.02 -13.44
N PRO A 381 12.19 6.53 -14.65
CA PRO A 381 11.45 6.84 -15.87
C PRO A 381 10.13 6.08 -15.92
N LEU A 382 9.13 6.66 -16.62
CA LEU A 382 7.93 5.91 -17.01
C LEU A 382 8.27 4.84 -18.05
N PRO A 383 7.65 3.66 -17.97
CA PRO A 383 7.98 2.55 -18.86
C PRO A 383 7.70 2.84 -20.33
N ASP A 384 6.72 3.67 -20.63
CA ASP A 384 6.31 4.06 -21.99
C ASP A 384 6.76 5.48 -22.41
N ASN A 385 7.45 6.19 -21.53
CA ASN A 385 8.07 7.48 -21.86
C ASN A 385 9.32 7.73 -20.98
N PRO A 386 10.49 7.27 -21.39
CA PRO A 386 11.72 7.39 -20.61
C PRO A 386 12.20 8.85 -20.40
N ARG A 387 11.62 9.83 -21.10
CA ARG A 387 11.90 11.25 -20.87
C ARG A 387 11.04 11.87 -19.76
N ARG A 388 10.01 11.15 -19.29
CA ARG A 388 9.21 11.57 -18.15
C ARG A 388 9.62 10.74 -16.93
N VAL A 389 10.23 11.42 -15.96
CA VAL A 389 10.86 10.77 -14.81
C VAL A 389 10.29 11.30 -13.51
N ALA A 390 10.28 10.46 -12.48
CA ALA A 390 10.21 10.89 -11.10
C ALA A 390 11.62 11.11 -10.57
N LEU A 391 11.84 12.23 -9.87
CA LEU A 391 13.07 12.49 -9.15
C LEU A 391 13.01 11.83 -7.79
N MET A 392 14.00 11.02 -7.47
CA MET A 392 14.01 10.20 -6.26
C MET A 392 15.23 10.48 -5.40
N TRP A 393 15.04 10.49 -4.09
CA TRP A 393 16.13 10.50 -3.10
C TRP A 393 15.99 9.31 -2.14
N GLY A 394 16.78 8.26 -2.39
CA GLY A 394 16.56 6.98 -1.73
C GLY A 394 15.14 6.44 -2.01
N PRO A 395 14.28 6.21 -1.00
CA PRO A 395 12.91 5.75 -1.21
C PRO A 395 11.92 6.87 -1.58
N LEU A 396 12.29 8.15 -1.38
CA LEU A 396 11.39 9.28 -1.48
C LEU A 396 11.27 9.82 -2.90
N VAL A 397 10.05 10.12 -3.32
CA VAL A 397 9.76 10.92 -4.51
C VAL A 397 9.87 12.39 -4.13
N LEU A 398 10.69 13.14 -4.85
CA LEU A 398 10.85 14.57 -4.61
C LEU A 398 9.76 15.38 -5.32
N ALA A 399 9.13 16.29 -4.60
CA ALA A 399 8.13 17.20 -5.12
C ALA A 399 8.73 18.61 -5.32
N GLY A 400 8.50 19.21 -6.49
CA GLY A 400 8.94 20.58 -6.77
C GLY A 400 8.05 21.61 -6.07
N ASP A 401 8.65 22.51 -5.27
CA ASP A 401 7.95 23.62 -4.63
C ASP A 401 7.57 24.70 -5.66
N MET A 402 6.28 24.80 -5.90
CA MET A 402 5.70 25.77 -6.83
C MET A 402 5.46 27.16 -6.20
N GLY A 403 5.73 27.30 -4.91
CA GLY A 403 5.48 28.49 -4.11
C GLY A 403 4.02 28.56 -3.58
N PRO A 404 3.68 29.66 -2.90
CA PRO A 404 2.38 29.79 -2.24
C PRO A 404 1.21 29.76 -3.23
N GLU A 405 0.10 29.22 -2.79
CA GLU A 405 -1.16 29.18 -3.54
C GLU A 405 -1.57 30.62 -3.94
N GLN A 406 -1.88 30.83 -5.21
CA GLN A 406 -2.38 32.15 -5.66
C GLN A 406 -3.83 32.32 -5.17
N GLU A 407 -4.07 33.40 -4.40
CA GLU A 407 -5.42 33.76 -3.96
C GLU A 407 -6.38 33.85 -5.15
N GLY A 408 -7.52 33.16 -5.06
CA GLY A 408 -8.56 33.12 -6.10
C GLY A 408 -8.70 31.78 -6.83
N ARG A 409 -7.84 30.78 -6.59
CA ARG A 409 -7.87 29.45 -7.24
C ARG A 409 -8.68 28.38 -6.52
N ARG A 410 -9.34 28.67 -5.39
CA ARG A 410 -10.26 27.73 -4.73
C ARG A 410 -11.55 27.58 -5.54
N GLY A 411 -11.46 26.96 -6.72
CA GLY A 411 -12.60 26.55 -7.51
C GLY A 411 -13.24 25.32 -6.89
N ARG A 412 -14.40 25.44 -6.28
CA ARG A 412 -15.32 24.34 -6.01
C ARG A 412 -15.71 23.72 -7.35
N GLY A 413 -15.09 22.64 -7.76
CA GLY A 413 -15.51 21.95 -8.96
C GLY A 413 -14.67 20.72 -9.25
N ARG A 414 -15.30 19.55 -9.26
CA ARG A 414 -14.81 18.33 -9.92
C ARG A 414 -14.73 18.55 -11.43
N GLY A 415 -13.95 19.52 -11.89
CA GLY A 415 -13.80 19.86 -13.30
C GLY A 415 -12.38 19.60 -13.81
N PRO A 416 -12.23 19.17 -15.09
CA PRO A 416 -10.93 18.90 -15.68
C PRO A 416 -10.07 20.15 -15.95
N ASP A 417 -10.54 21.36 -15.61
CA ASP A 417 -9.96 22.64 -15.98
C ASP A 417 -9.49 23.48 -14.78
N SER A 418 -8.90 22.87 -13.74
CA SER A 418 -8.07 23.64 -12.83
C SER A 418 -6.87 24.13 -13.62
N ALA A 419 -6.77 25.46 -13.85
CA ALA A 419 -5.68 26.07 -14.60
C ALA A 419 -4.35 25.55 -14.04
N GLU A 420 -3.63 24.77 -14.82
CA GLU A 420 -2.31 24.27 -14.47
C GLU A 420 -1.43 25.46 -14.06
N SER A 421 -0.84 25.37 -12.88
CA SER A 421 0.18 26.34 -12.49
C SER A 421 1.30 26.30 -13.54
N ALA A 422 1.87 27.45 -13.88
CA ALA A 422 3.00 27.48 -14.81
C ALA A 422 4.10 26.58 -14.27
N VAL A 423 4.29 25.42 -14.90
CA VAL A 423 5.27 24.42 -14.49
C VAL A 423 6.65 24.94 -14.85
N PRO A 424 7.62 24.98 -13.93
CA PRO A 424 8.98 25.36 -14.23
C PRO A 424 9.61 24.48 -15.32
N VAL A 425 10.37 25.08 -16.21
CA VAL A 425 11.08 24.39 -17.27
C VAL A 425 12.55 24.29 -16.92
N PHE A 426 13.10 23.09 -16.99
CA PHE A 426 14.52 22.85 -16.75
C PHE A 426 15.24 22.50 -18.06
N LEU A 427 16.42 23.07 -18.26
CA LEU A 427 17.26 22.87 -19.42
C LEU A 427 18.53 22.08 -19.02
N ALA A 428 18.30 20.92 -18.41
CA ALA A 428 19.37 20.07 -17.89
C ALA A 428 20.09 19.26 -18.99
N ALA A 429 19.52 19.19 -20.20
CA ALA A 429 19.95 18.30 -21.27
C ALA A 429 20.04 16.84 -20.77
N ASP A 430 21.07 16.08 -21.17
CA ASP A 430 21.26 14.69 -20.72
C ASP A 430 22.22 14.60 -19.50
N GLN A 431 22.30 15.66 -18.70
CA GLN A 431 23.14 15.64 -17.49
C GLN A 431 22.51 14.77 -16.40
N PRO A 432 23.32 13.95 -15.68
CA PRO A 432 22.85 13.22 -14.51
C PRO A 432 22.22 14.15 -13.47
N VAL A 433 21.19 13.70 -12.80
CA VAL A 433 20.41 14.52 -11.85
C VAL A 433 21.27 15.14 -10.73
N ASP A 434 22.29 14.44 -10.26
CA ASP A 434 23.23 14.92 -9.23
C ASP A 434 24.12 16.10 -9.69
N LYS A 435 24.16 16.39 -10.98
CA LYS A 435 24.93 17.53 -11.53
C LYS A 435 24.16 18.84 -11.46
N TRP A 436 22.84 18.80 -11.54
CA TRP A 436 22.00 20.00 -11.61
C TRP A 436 20.99 20.13 -10.46
N LEU A 437 20.82 19.11 -9.62
CA LEU A 437 20.00 19.14 -8.41
C LEU A 437 20.92 18.99 -7.20
N LYS A 438 21.07 20.08 -6.43
CA LYS A 438 22.04 20.17 -5.34
C LYS A 438 21.35 20.20 -3.98
N PRO A 439 21.90 19.54 -2.96
CA PRO A 439 21.34 19.61 -1.60
C PRO A 439 21.41 21.03 -1.07
N VAL A 440 20.37 21.46 -0.37
CA VAL A 440 20.31 22.73 0.34
C VAL A 440 20.96 22.55 1.71
N ALA A 441 21.91 23.42 2.05
CA ALA A 441 22.59 23.35 3.34
C ALA A 441 21.61 23.48 4.50
N ASP A 442 21.83 22.70 5.56
CA ASP A 442 21.02 22.67 6.80
C ASP A 442 19.53 22.32 6.63
N ARG A 443 19.13 21.82 5.45
CA ARG A 443 17.78 21.35 5.15
C ARG A 443 17.79 19.93 4.58
N PRO A 444 17.88 18.89 5.43
CA PRO A 444 17.90 17.50 4.97
C PRO A 444 16.70 17.18 4.08
N GLY A 445 16.92 16.43 2.99
CA GLY A 445 15.86 16.08 2.05
C GLY A 445 15.45 17.18 1.08
N THR A 446 16.00 18.39 1.22
CA THR A 446 15.72 19.52 0.32
C THR A 446 16.85 19.69 -0.69
N PHE A 447 16.47 19.85 -1.94
CA PHE A 447 17.36 20.06 -3.07
C PHE A 447 16.93 21.28 -3.86
N ARG A 448 17.87 21.90 -4.57
CA ARG A 448 17.59 23.03 -5.44
C ARG A 448 18.27 22.82 -6.80
N THR A 449 17.59 23.20 -7.86
CA THR A 449 18.19 23.23 -9.20
C THR A 449 19.31 24.27 -9.25
N ASP A 450 20.37 23.96 -9.96
CA ASP A 450 21.57 24.78 -10.08
C ASP A 450 21.78 25.18 -11.55
N GLY A 451 21.31 26.39 -11.90
CA GLY A 451 21.51 27.00 -13.21
C GLY A 451 20.82 26.31 -14.39
N VAL A 452 19.86 25.41 -14.14
CA VAL A 452 19.11 24.72 -15.21
C VAL A 452 17.67 25.23 -15.34
N GLY A 453 17.16 26.01 -14.39
CA GLY A 453 15.85 26.65 -14.50
C GLY A 453 15.82 27.66 -15.61
N LYS A 454 14.86 27.59 -16.55
CA LYS A 454 14.70 28.54 -17.63
C LYS A 454 14.42 29.96 -17.11
N ASP A 455 13.55 30.08 -16.12
CA ASP A 455 13.12 31.35 -15.54
C ASP A 455 13.63 31.54 -14.12
N LYS A 456 13.66 30.49 -13.33
CA LYS A 456 14.14 30.46 -11.95
C LYS A 456 14.54 29.05 -11.53
N ASP A 457 15.42 28.95 -10.55
CA ASP A 457 15.68 27.70 -9.86
C ASP A 457 14.54 27.32 -8.94
N VAL A 458 14.30 26.03 -8.78
CA VAL A 458 13.19 25.46 -7.99
C VAL A 458 13.75 24.55 -6.90
N GLU A 459 13.15 24.63 -5.74
CA GLU A 459 13.42 23.69 -4.65
C GLU A 459 12.55 22.45 -4.81
N PHE A 460 13.13 21.32 -4.42
CA PHE A 460 12.50 20.01 -4.33
C PHE A 460 12.61 19.48 -2.91
N VAL A 461 11.52 18.98 -2.38
CA VAL A 461 11.44 18.42 -1.03
C VAL A 461 10.87 17.02 -1.06
#